data_648b30238c03f19f3e71d80a234b0a9a
#
_entry.id   648b30238c03f19f3e71d80a234b0a9a
#
_cell.length_a   1.000
_cell.length_b   1.000
_cell.length_c   1.000
_cell.angle_alpha   90.00
_cell.angle_beta   90.00
_cell.angle_gamma   90.00
#
_symmetry.space_group_name_H-M   'P 1'
#
loop_
_entity.id
_entity.type
_entity.pdbx_description
1 polymer ?
#
loop_
_entity_poly.entity_id
_entity_poly.type
_entity_poly.pdbx_seq_one_letter_code
_entity_poly.pdbx_strand_id
1 'polypeptide(L)'
;FDSGIRLRDSDTPERELMRQQLEQTVMRAVEALPEELRVAINLREVDGLSYDEIAERMGCPIGTVRSRIFRAREAIDRELRPLMDNERQVERVTR
;
A
#
# COMPACT_ATOMS: atom_id res chain seq x y z
N PHE A 1 28.51 -0.48 15.54
CA PHE A 1 28.23 -0.52 15.16
C PHE A 1 27.74 -0.90 15.10
N ASP A 2 27.66 -1.18 15.21
CA ASP A 2 27.27 -1.47 14.89
C ASP A 2 26.49 -1.63 14.57
N SER A 3 26.21 -1.91 15.04
CA SER A 3 25.32 -2.09 14.68
C SER A 3 24.93 -1.65 13.62
N GLY A 4 25.14 -0.92 13.53
CA GLY A 4 24.72 -0.29 12.49
C GLY A 4 24.90 -1.00 11.34
N ILE A 5 25.39 -1.52 11.34
CA ILE A 5 25.66 -2.13 10.41
C ILE A 5 24.74 -2.90 9.91
N ARG A 6 24.29 -3.53 10.49
CA ARG A 6 23.47 -4.25 10.14
C ARG A 6 22.65 -3.84 9.28
N LEU A 7 22.50 -3.08 9.25
CA LEU A 7 21.67 -2.61 8.56
C LEU A 7 21.92 -2.61 7.28
N ARG A 8 22.81 -2.60 7.02
CA ARG A 8 23.20 -2.50 5.99
C ARG A 8 22.64 -2.91 4.80
N ASP A 9 22.23 -3.98 4.59
CA ASP A 9 21.70 -4.45 3.40
C ASP A 9 20.54 -3.71 2.98
N SER A 10 19.61 -3.55 3.83
CA SER A 10 18.38 -2.92 3.46
C SER A 10 18.55 -1.43 3.36
N ASP A 11 19.73 -0.94 3.70
CA ASP A 11 19.93 0.49 3.74
C ASP A 11 20.74 1.01 2.58
N THR A 12 20.82 0.28 1.47
CA THR A 12 21.48 0.83 0.31
C THR A 12 20.68 2.01 -0.21
N PRO A 13 21.34 3.00 -0.79
CA PRO A 13 20.62 4.16 -1.32
C PRO A 13 19.55 3.79 -2.33
N GLU A 14 19.83 2.79 -3.15
CA GLU A 14 18.86 2.38 -4.15
C GLU A 14 17.62 1.79 -3.53
N ARG A 15 17.79 0.93 -2.53
CA ARG A 15 16.66 0.34 -1.87
C ARG A 15 15.85 1.38 -1.11
N GLU A 16 16.54 2.29 -0.47
CA GLU A 16 15.86 3.34 0.26
C GLU A 16 15.05 4.21 -0.69
N LEU A 17 15.61 4.55 -1.84
CA LEU A 17 14.90 5.35 -2.81
C LEU A 17 13.67 4.62 -3.33
N MET A 18 13.82 3.34 -3.62
CA MET A 18 12.69 2.55 -4.09
C MET A 18 11.59 2.48 -3.04
N ARG A 19 11.97 2.29 -1.78
CA ARG A 19 10.99 2.24 -0.71
C ARG A 19 10.22 3.56 -0.61
N GLN A 20 10.94 4.67 -0.73
CA GLN A 20 10.29 5.97 -0.69
C GLN A 20 9.34 6.16 -1.86
N GLN A 21 9.74 5.70 -3.02
CA GLN A 21 8.89 5.80 -4.19
C GLN A 21 7.61 4.99 -4.01
N LEU A 22 7.74 3.79 -3.46
CA LEU A 22 6.56 2.96 -3.21
C LEU A 22 5.64 3.62 -2.21
N GLU A 23 6.19 4.15 -1.13
CA GLU A 23 5.38 4.80 -0.12
C GLU A 23 4.65 6.02 -0.67
N GLN A 24 5.35 6.81 -1.45
CA GLN A 24 4.73 7.99 -2.04
C GLN A 24 3.63 7.61 -3.03
N THR A 25 3.88 6.57 -3.80
CA THR A 25 2.89 6.11 -4.76
C THR A 25 1.63 5.61 -4.05
N VAL A 26 1.81 4.86 -2.95
CA VAL A 26 0.67 4.39 -2.19
C VAL A 26 -0.12 5.58 -1.63
N MET A 27 0.58 6.56 -1.07
CA MET A 27 -0.11 7.70 -0.50
C MET A 27 -0.90 8.46 -1.56
N ARG A 28 -0.30 8.67 -2.73
CA ARG A 28 -1.01 9.35 -3.80
C ARG A 28 -2.20 8.55 -4.29
N ALA A 29 -2.02 7.23 -4.39
CA ALA A 29 -3.11 6.38 -4.84
C ALA A 29 -4.28 6.41 -3.88
N VAL A 30 -3.99 6.37 -2.58
CA VAL A 30 -5.04 6.43 -1.57
C VAL A 30 -5.77 7.78 -1.64
N GLU A 31 -5.02 8.85 -1.77
CA GLU A 31 -5.64 10.18 -1.83
C GLU A 31 -6.49 10.36 -3.07
N ALA A 32 -6.17 9.65 -4.14
CA ALA A 32 -6.93 9.75 -5.37
C ALA A 32 -8.19 8.90 -5.36
N LEU A 33 -8.37 8.05 -4.36
CA LEU A 33 -9.55 7.20 -4.31
C LEU A 33 -10.81 8.03 -4.05
N PRO A 34 -11.96 7.55 -4.55
CA PRO A 34 -13.21 8.13 -4.11
C PRO A 34 -13.31 8.05 -2.59
N GLU A 35 -14.01 8.99 -2.00
CA GLU A 35 -14.00 9.13 -0.55
C GLU A 35 -14.41 7.84 0.16
N GLU A 36 -15.43 7.16 -0.34
CA GLU A 36 -15.91 5.95 0.30
C GLU A 36 -14.85 4.86 0.34
N LEU A 37 -14.07 4.76 -0.74
CA LEU A 37 -13.01 3.76 -0.79
C LEU A 37 -11.85 4.17 0.10
N ARG A 38 -11.54 5.45 0.10
CA ARG A 38 -10.43 5.94 0.93
C ARG A 38 -10.73 5.74 2.40
N VAL A 39 -11.94 6.07 2.83
CA VAL A 39 -12.30 5.90 4.22
C VAL A 39 -12.26 4.42 4.61
N ALA A 40 -12.81 3.55 3.77
CA ALA A 40 -12.85 2.12 4.08
C ALA A 40 -11.44 1.54 4.21
N ILE A 41 -10.55 1.86 3.27
CA ILE A 41 -9.23 1.30 3.31
C ILE A 41 -8.43 1.85 4.48
N ASN A 42 -8.62 3.12 4.83
CA ASN A 42 -7.93 3.70 5.96
C ASN A 42 -8.41 3.10 7.28
N LEU A 43 -9.71 2.87 7.42
CA LEU A 43 -10.20 2.24 8.63
C LEU A 43 -9.63 0.84 8.80
N ARG A 44 -9.42 0.14 7.71
CA ARG A 44 -8.89 -1.20 7.77
C ARG A 44 -7.40 -1.22 7.99
N GLU A 45 -6.65 -0.47 7.21
CA GLU A 45 -5.19 -0.58 7.21
C GLU A 45 -4.51 0.30 8.24
N VAL A 46 -5.06 1.46 8.51
CA VAL A 46 -4.45 2.37 9.47
C VAL A 46 -5.01 2.14 10.86
N ASP A 47 -6.32 2.10 10.98
CA ASP A 47 -6.98 1.96 12.28
C ASP A 47 -7.12 0.51 12.71
N GLY A 48 -6.95 -0.44 11.80
CA GLY A 48 -6.99 -1.85 12.15
C GLY A 48 -8.35 -2.40 12.51
N LEU A 49 -9.40 -1.77 12.03
CA LEU A 49 -10.76 -2.22 12.37
C LEU A 49 -11.14 -3.47 11.61
N SER A 50 -12.01 -4.27 12.21
CA SER A 50 -12.57 -5.42 11.53
C SER A 50 -13.60 -4.96 10.51
N TYR A 51 -13.97 -5.86 9.60
CA TYR A 51 -15.00 -5.53 8.61
C TYR A 51 -16.32 -5.17 9.29
N ASP A 52 -16.66 -5.89 10.35
CA ASP A 52 -17.88 -5.57 11.08
C ASP A 52 -17.82 -4.18 11.68
N GLU A 53 -16.69 -3.83 12.26
CA GLU A 53 -16.54 -2.51 12.85
C GLU A 53 -16.59 -1.42 11.79
N ILE A 54 -16.03 -1.68 10.63
CA ILE A 54 -16.07 -0.71 9.55
C ILE A 54 -17.49 -0.54 9.05
N ALA A 55 -18.21 -1.65 8.92
CA ALA A 55 -19.61 -1.59 8.48
C ALA A 55 -20.44 -0.74 9.43
N GLU A 56 -20.19 -0.92 10.72
CA GLU A 56 -20.90 -0.12 11.70
C GLU A 56 -20.51 1.34 11.62
N ARG A 57 -19.22 1.60 11.50
CA ARG A 57 -18.73 2.97 11.45
C ARG A 57 -19.23 3.70 10.22
N MET A 58 -19.28 3.02 9.08
CA MET A 58 -19.70 3.63 7.83
C MET A 58 -21.20 3.54 7.60
N GLY A 59 -21.92 2.80 8.44
CA GLY A 59 -23.36 2.69 8.28
C GLY A 59 -23.77 1.95 7.04
N CYS A 60 -23.07 0.87 6.67
CA CYS A 60 -23.38 0.12 5.47
C CYS A 60 -23.21 -1.37 5.73
N PRO A 61 -23.78 -2.22 4.86
CA PRO A 61 -23.64 -3.67 5.04
C PRO A 61 -22.20 -4.11 4.90
N ILE A 62 -21.89 -5.22 5.55
CA ILE A 62 -20.51 -5.75 5.51
C ILE A 62 -20.09 -6.11 4.10
N GLY A 63 -21.02 -6.56 3.26
CA GLY A 63 -20.67 -6.83 1.86
C GLY A 63 -20.21 -5.61 1.13
N THR A 64 -20.79 -4.46 1.45
CA THR A 64 -20.36 -3.20 0.85
C THR A 64 -18.97 -2.84 1.31
N VAL A 65 -18.65 -3.11 2.58
CA VAL A 65 -17.30 -2.87 3.09
C VAL A 65 -16.30 -3.71 2.31
N ARG A 66 -16.60 -4.99 2.12
CA ARG A 66 -15.70 -5.87 1.38
C ARG A 66 -15.47 -5.37 -0.03
N SER A 67 -16.54 -4.96 -0.70
CA SER A 67 -16.41 -4.43 -2.06
C SER A 67 -15.56 -3.17 -2.10
N ARG A 68 -15.79 -2.27 -1.15
CA ARG A 68 -15.04 -1.02 -1.12
C ARG A 68 -13.56 -1.29 -0.88
N ILE A 69 -13.24 -2.17 0.05
CA ILE A 69 -11.84 -2.47 0.33
C ILE A 69 -11.19 -3.17 -0.85
N PHE A 70 -11.92 -4.08 -1.50
CA PHE A 70 -11.38 -4.75 -2.67
C PHE A 70 -11.08 -3.75 -3.78
N ARG A 71 -11.99 -2.85 -4.06
CA ARG A 71 -11.78 -1.85 -5.11
C ARG A 71 -10.66 -0.90 -4.75
N ALA A 72 -10.56 -0.52 -3.48
CA ALA A 72 -9.48 0.35 -3.05
C ALA A 72 -8.13 -0.32 -3.27
N ARG A 73 -8.02 -1.59 -2.88
CA ARG A 73 -6.77 -2.32 -3.07
C ARG A 73 -6.43 -2.50 -4.54
N GLU A 74 -7.45 -2.77 -5.35
CA GLU A 74 -7.22 -2.91 -6.77
C GLU A 74 -6.67 -1.64 -7.37
N ALA A 75 -7.23 -0.50 -7.00
CA ALA A 75 -6.78 0.77 -7.53
C ALA A 75 -5.34 1.08 -7.10
N ILE A 76 -5.02 0.77 -5.84
CA ILE A 76 -3.67 0.99 -5.35
C ILE A 76 -2.68 0.06 -6.06
N ASP A 77 -3.05 -1.21 -6.21
CA ASP A 77 -2.19 -2.15 -6.91
C ASP A 77 -1.91 -1.72 -8.34
N ARG A 78 -2.91 -1.15 -8.99
CA ARG A 78 -2.73 -0.70 -10.36
C ARG A 78 -1.65 0.37 -10.45
N GLU A 79 -1.59 1.24 -9.44
CA GLU A 79 -0.59 2.28 -9.42
C GLU A 79 0.80 1.73 -9.06
N LEU A 80 0.84 0.68 -8.26
CA LEU A 80 2.11 0.12 -7.85
C LEU A 80 2.74 -0.81 -8.87
N ARG A 81 1.92 -1.37 -9.75
CA ARG A 81 2.39 -2.40 -10.66
C ARG A 81 3.56 -1.97 -11.52
N PRO A 82 3.56 -0.76 -12.10
CA PRO A 82 4.71 -0.36 -12.91
C PRO A 82 6.02 -0.33 -12.13
N LEU A 83 5.98 0.07 -10.86
CA LEU A 83 7.18 0.08 -10.04
C LEU A 83 7.67 -1.32 -9.73
N MET A 84 6.73 -2.22 -9.44
CA MET A 84 7.09 -3.60 -9.16
C MET A 84 7.66 -4.28 -10.40
N ASP A 85 7.09 -4.01 -11.55
CA ASP A 85 7.58 -4.60 -12.79
C ASP A 85 8.97 -4.10 -13.12
N ASN A 86 9.23 -2.83 -12.89
CA ASN A 86 10.56 -2.28 -13.13
C ASN A 86 11.59 -2.95 -12.24
N GLU A 87 11.24 -3.19 -10.99
CA GLU A 87 12.13 -3.86 -10.07
C GLU A 87 12.46 -5.26 -10.56
N ARG A 88 11.47 -5.98 -11.03
CA ARG A 88 11.69 -7.32 -11.54
C ARG A 88 12.59 -7.31 -12.75
N GLN A 89 12.43 -6.34 -13.64
CA GLN A 89 13.25 -6.26 -14.81
C GLN A 89 14.70 -5.99 -14.44
N VAL A 90 14.92 -5.13 -13.48
CA VAL A 90 16.28 -4.85 -13.03
C VAL A 90 16.92 -6.10 -12.46
N GLU A 91 16.19 -6.86 -11.68
CA GLU A 91 16.71 -8.10 -11.14
C GLU A 91 17.07 -9.07 -12.22
N ARG A 92 16.27 -9.17 -13.25
CA ARG A 92 16.55 -10.08 -14.34
C ARG A 92 17.83 -9.68 -15.06
N VAL A 93 18.00 -8.41 -15.27
CA VAL A 93 19.16 -7.92 -15.99
C VAL A 93 20.44 -8.19 -15.23
N THR A 94 20.40 -8.07 -13.93
CA THR A 94 21.60 -8.25 -13.13
C THR A 94 21.97 -9.70 -12.93
N ARG A 95 21.14 -10.63 -13.34
CA ARG A 95 21.50 -12.03 -13.25
C ARG A 95 22.26 -12.46 -14.45
#